data_bfc6e61ffb9560250eb20701ceb75d89
#
_entry.id   bfc6e61ffb9560250eb20701ceb75d89
#
_cell.length_a   1.000
_cell.length_b   1.000
_cell.length_c   1.000
_cell.angle_alpha   90.00
_cell.angle_beta   90.00
_cell.angle_gamma   90.00
#
_symmetry.space_group_name_H-M   'P 1'
#
loop_
_entity.id
_entity.type
_entity.pdbx_description
1 polymer ?
#
loop_
_entity_poly.entity_id
_entity_poly.type
_entity_poly.pdbx_seq_one_letter_code
_entity_poly.pdbx_strand_id
1 'polypeptide(L)'
;MLGFGHFALYECLPFFGRPYHYAIMPTKSHTERRKRFETSSGIDLPADFNPSNTEPIDYDKDLNSPGDFPYTRGIYSNMYRGRLWTMRQYAGYATAEESNARYKYLLAQGTTGLSVAFDLPTQIGLDSDDPLARGEVGKVGVAIDSLEDMLRLFDGIDRKSVV
;
A
#
# COMPACT_ATOMS: atom_id res chain seq x y z
N MET A 1 23.39 13.42 54.58
CA MET A 1 24.16 13.10 53.35
C MET A 1 23.16 12.91 52.25
N LEU A 2 22.97 13.93 51.44
CA LEU A 2 22.04 13.91 50.31
C LEU A 2 22.85 13.56 49.06
N GLY A 3 22.53 12.41 48.47
CA GLY A 3 23.17 11.94 47.21
C GLY A 3 22.62 12.73 46.01
N PHE A 4 23.49 13.46 45.36
CA PHE A 4 23.22 14.12 44.09
C PHE A 4 23.22 13.08 42.96
N GLY A 5 22.02 12.82 42.41
CA GLY A 5 21.91 12.04 41.16
C GLY A 5 22.46 12.83 39.97
N HIS A 6 23.35 12.20 39.20
CA HIS A 6 23.88 12.77 37.97
C HIS A 6 22.77 12.87 36.92
N PHE A 7 22.43 14.09 36.55
CA PHE A 7 21.61 14.33 35.34
C PHE A 7 22.52 14.32 34.11
N ALA A 8 22.32 13.39 33.24
CA ALA A 8 22.92 13.40 31.91
C ALA A 8 22.13 14.34 31.00
N LEU A 9 22.73 15.46 30.64
CA LEU A 9 22.20 16.40 29.65
C LEU A 9 22.60 15.91 28.25
N TYR A 10 21.66 15.54 27.43
CA TYR A 10 21.87 15.36 26.00
C TYR A 10 21.56 16.67 25.28
N GLU A 11 22.58 17.29 24.70
CA GLU A 11 22.39 18.45 23.82
C GLU A 11 21.99 17.96 22.42
N CYS A 12 20.74 18.22 22.06
CA CYS A 12 20.32 18.12 20.67
C CYS A 12 20.63 19.42 19.93
N LEU A 13 21.30 19.36 18.79
CA LEU A 13 21.61 20.48 17.92
C LEU A 13 20.32 21.20 17.47
N PRO A 14 20.29 22.54 17.43
CA PRO A 14 19.07 23.31 17.23
C PRO A 14 18.64 23.35 15.77
N PHE A 15 17.42 22.89 15.49
CA PHE A 15 16.66 23.32 14.34
C PHE A 15 15.95 24.63 14.76
N PHE A 16 16.32 25.75 14.20
CA PHE A 16 15.81 27.10 14.57
C PHE A 16 16.28 27.72 15.91
N GLY A 17 17.56 27.72 16.19
CA GLY A 17 18.17 28.72 17.08
C GLY A 17 17.76 28.77 18.56
N ARG A 18 17.02 27.79 19.10
CA ARG A 18 16.76 27.66 20.52
C ARG A 18 16.97 26.22 21.00
N PRO A 19 17.78 25.99 22.05
CA PRO A 19 17.94 24.66 22.63
C PRO A 19 16.65 24.29 23.39
N TYR A 20 16.02 23.18 22.98
CA TYR A 20 14.95 22.57 23.78
C TYR A 20 15.58 21.60 24.78
N HIS A 21 15.50 21.94 26.08
CA HIS A 21 15.87 21.02 27.15
C HIS A 21 14.66 20.13 27.45
N TYR A 22 14.71 18.88 27.04
CA TYR A 22 13.77 17.87 27.50
C TYR A 22 14.28 17.29 28.82
N ALA A 23 13.60 17.60 29.91
CA ALA A 23 13.79 16.87 31.15
C ALA A 23 13.16 15.48 31.00
N ILE A 24 13.98 14.43 30.97
CA ILE A 24 13.50 13.05 31.04
C ILE A 24 12.93 12.86 32.45
N MET A 25 11.60 12.93 32.58
CA MET A 25 10.94 12.58 33.84
C MET A 25 11.10 11.05 34.03
N PRO A 26 11.47 10.61 35.26
CA PRO A 26 11.52 9.18 35.54
C PRO A 26 10.12 8.59 35.35
N THR A 27 9.98 7.66 34.43
CA THR A 27 8.76 6.90 34.22
C THR A 27 8.45 6.12 35.50
N LYS A 28 7.27 6.35 36.09
CA LYS A 28 6.81 5.54 37.21
C LYS A 28 6.70 4.09 36.72
N SER A 29 7.49 3.19 37.32
CA SER A 29 7.35 1.75 37.04
C SER A 29 5.98 1.31 37.57
N HIS A 30 5.12 0.81 36.70
CA HIS A 30 3.86 0.18 37.06
C HIS A 30 4.08 -1.32 37.14
N THR A 31 3.47 -1.94 38.15
CA THR A 31 3.48 -3.42 38.29
C THR A 31 2.74 -4.03 37.11
N GLU A 32 3.38 -4.91 36.42
CA GLU A 32 2.75 -5.63 35.31
C GLU A 32 1.67 -6.60 35.82
N ARG A 33 0.58 -6.75 35.05
CA ARG A 33 -0.56 -7.63 35.40
C ARG A 33 -0.23 -9.13 35.30
N ARG A 34 0.86 -9.50 34.60
CA ARG A 34 1.36 -10.87 34.43
C ARG A 34 2.87 -10.88 34.54
N LYS A 35 3.42 -12.02 34.94
CA LYS A 35 4.89 -12.22 35.03
C LYS A 35 5.55 -12.40 33.66
N ARG A 36 4.79 -12.75 32.63
CA ARG A 36 5.28 -13.04 31.30
C ARG A 36 4.22 -12.69 30.26
N PHE A 37 4.66 -12.06 29.18
CA PHE A 37 3.86 -11.82 27.98
C PHE A 37 4.55 -12.51 26.82
N GLU A 38 3.81 -13.29 26.05
CA GLU A 38 4.32 -14.04 24.92
C GLU A 38 3.30 -14.11 23.78
N THR A 39 3.78 -14.33 22.56
CA THR A 39 2.94 -14.62 21.41
C THR A 39 2.37 -16.04 21.52
N SER A 40 1.38 -16.39 20.68
CA SER A 40 0.86 -17.76 20.56
C SER A 40 1.94 -18.78 20.13
N SER A 41 3.03 -18.33 19.57
CA SER A 41 4.20 -19.15 19.17
C SER A 41 5.26 -19.25 20.26
N GLY A 42 5.01 -18.74 21.48
CA GLY A 42 5.94 -18.83 22.60
C GLY A 42 7.09 -17.83 22.58
N ILE A 43 7.03 -16.78 21.74
CA ILE A 43 8.05 -15.74 21.71
C ILE A 43 7.75 -14.71 22.81
N ASP A 44 8.74 -14.44 23.67
CA ASP A 44 8.61 -13.45 24.73
C ASP A 44 8.50 -12.04 24.16
N LEU A 45 7.60 -11.24 24.72
CA LEU A 45 7.36 -9.85 24.35
C LEU A 45 7.86 -8.93 25.48
N PRO A 46 8.93 -8.16 25.29
CA PRO A 46 9.32 -7.12 26.25
C PRO A 46 8.28 -6.01 26.32
N ALA A 47 8.30 -5.25 27.41
CA ALA A 47 7.38 -4.12 27.62
C ALA A 47 7.57 -3.01 26.57
N ASP A 48 8.79 -2.84 26.10
CA ASP A 48 9.13 -1.97 24.96
C ASP A 48 10.28 -2.58 24.14
N PHE A 49 10.46 -2.09 22.92
CA PHE A 49 11.56 -2.44 22.05
C PHE A 49 12.49 -1.24 21.88
N ASN A 50 13.65 -1.32 22.45
CA ASN A 50 14.64 -0.24 22.42
C ASN A 50 16.05 -0.79 22.09
N PRO A 51 17.03 0.06 21.78
CA PRO A 51 18.37 -0.41 21.38
C PRO A 51 19.12 -1.27 22.40
N SER A 52 18.68 -1.29 23.68
CA SER A 52 19.33 -2.10 24.72
C SER A 52 18.75 -3.52 24.83
N ASN A 53 17.58 -3.78 24.27
CA ASN A 53 16.90 -5.08 24.35
C ASN A 53 16.52 -5.67 22.98
N THR A 54 17.01 -5.08 21.90
CA THR A 54 16.90 -5.61 20.54
C THR A 54 18.26 -5.94 19.99
N GLU A 55 18.33 -6.93 19.08
CA GLU A 55 19.57 -7.19 18.34
C GLU A 55 20.03 -5.92 17.61
N PRO A 56 21.34 -5.66 17.60
CA PRO A 56 21.89 -4.54 16.85
C PRO A 56 21.49 -4.63 15.38
N ILE A 57 20.87 -3.58 14.87
CA ILE A 57 20.50 -3.48 13.46
C ILE A 57 21.65 -2.80 12.71
N ASP A 58 22.18 -3.50 11.71
CA ASP A 58 23.07 -2.90 10.72
C ASP A 58 22.21 -2.13 9.71
N TYR A 59 22.27 -0.79 9.81
CA TYR A 59 21.41 0.07 9.00
C TYR A 59 21.54 -0.20 7.50
N ASP A 60 22.77 -0.31 7.00
CA ASP A 60 23.02 -0.46 5.57
C ASP A 60 22.66 -1.85 5.05
N LYS A 61 22.83 -2.88 5.89
CA LYS A 61 22.53 -4.26 5.52
C LYS A 61 21.08 -4.64 5.74
N ASP A 62 20.52 -4.26 6.90
CA ASP A 62 19.21 -4.78 7.34
C ASP A 62 18.04 -3.85 6.97
N LEU A 63 18.28 -2.55 6.86
CA LEU A 63 17.27 -1.54 6.55
C LEU A 63 17.49 -0.85 5.21
N ASN A 64 18.68 -0.34 4.99
CA ASN A 64 19.10 0.49 3.86
C ASN A 64 18.23 1.74 3.64
N SER A 65 18.51 2.51 2.58
CA SER A 65 17.73 3.69 2.20
C SER A 65 16.39 3.31 1.56
N PRO A 66 15.33 4.14 1.68
CA PRO A 66 14.10 3.92 0.94
C PRO A 66 14.36 3.83 -0.57
N GLY A 67 13.86 2.81 -1.23
CA GLY A 67 14.09 2.54 -2.64
C GLY A 67 15.22 1.58 -2.95
N ASP A 68 16.04 1.22 -1.94
CA ASP A 68 17.15 0.27 -2.07
C ASP A 68 16.83 -1.06 -1.37
N PHE A 69 17.46 -2.14 -1.85
CA PHE A 69 17.35 -3.46 -1.23
C PHE A 69 17.82 -3.38 0.24
N PRO A 70 17.16 -4.02 1.20
CA PRO A 70 16.05 -4.99 1.10
C PRO A 70 14.62 -4.38 1.03
N TYR A 71 14.46 -3.13 0.69
CA TYR A 71 13.16 -2.43 0.51
C TYR A 71 12.29 -2.35 1.77
N THR A 72 12.87 -2.41 2.94
CA THR A 72 12.15 -2.40 4.23
C THR A 72 11.37 -1.10 4.47
N ARG A 73 11.76 -0.02 3.79
CA ARG A 73 11.15 1.30 3.88
C ARG A 73 10.47 1.76 2.59
N GLY A 74 10.10 0.82 1.73
CA GLY A 74 9.39 1.05 0.49
C GLY A 74 10.25 0.98 -0.76
N ILE A 75 9.61 0.83 -1.91
CA ILE A 75 10.24 0.58 -3.21
C ILE A 75 10.73 1.84 -3.93
N TYR A 76 10.40 3.02 -3.41
CA TYR A 76 10.83 4.31 -3.96
C TYR A 76 11.41 5.19 -2.85
N SER A 77 12.41 5.99 -3.20
CA SER A 77 13.10 6.89 -2.26
C SER A 77 12.17 7.90 -1.57
N ASN A 78 11.12 8.33 -2.23
CA ASN A 78 10.19 9.34 -1.75
C ASN A 78 8.73 8.89 -1.68
N MET A 79 8.44 7.62 -2.04
CA MET A 79 7.12 6.98 -1.99
C MET A 79 5.98 7.91 -2.48
N TYR A 80 4.98 8.17 -1.65
CA TYR A 80 3.80 8.97 -1.99
C TYR A 80 4.07 10.49 -2.10
N ARG A 81 5.27 10.96 -1.79
CA ARG A 81 5.66 12.35 -2.05
C ARG A 81 5.98 12.58 -3.53
N GLY A 82 6.43 11.54 -4.24
CA GLY A 82 6.66 11.60 -5.68
C GLY A 82 5.41 11.26 -6.49
N ARG A 83 4.71 10.21 -6.10
CA ARG A 83 3.49 9.75 -6.76
C ARG A 83 2.52 9.16 -5.74
N LEU A 84 1.26 9.56 -5.81
CA LEU A 84 0.21 8.97 -4.99
C LEU A 84 -0.05 7.51 -5.42
N TRP A 85 -0.70 6.76 -4.55
CA TRP A 85 -1.19 5.41 -4.88
C TRP A 85 -2.16 5.43 -6.04
N THR A 86 -2.24 4.32 -6.76
CA THR A 86 -3.21 4.16 -7.84
C THR A 86 -4.61 3.93 -7.26
N MET A 87 -5.55 4.80 -7.62
CA MET A 87 -6.98 4.58 -7.42
C MET A 87 -7.50 3.76 -8.60
N ARG A 88 -7.78 2.47 -8.37
CA ARG A 88 -8.16 1.52 -9.41
C ARG A 88 -9.62 1.12 -9.28
N GLN A 89 -10.35 1.22 -10.40
CA GLN A 89 -11.71 0.74 -10.52
C GLN A 89 -11.73 -0.57 -11.32
N TYR A 90 -12.38 -1.60 -10.77
CA TYR A 90 -12.73 -2.83 -11.49
C TYR A 90 -14.10 -2.62 -12.11
N ALA A 91 -14.18 -2.55 -13.42
CA ALA A 91 -15.40 -2.22 -14.14
C ALA A 91 -15.45 -2.87 -15.52
N GLY A 92 -16.65 -3.14 -15.99
CA GLY A 92 -16.95 -3.68 -17.30
C GLY A 92 -18.41 -4.11 -17.34
N TYR A 93 -19.10 -3.82 -18.42
CA TYR A 93 -20.48 -4.26 -18.67
C TYR A 93 -20.82 -4.09 -20.15
N ALA A 94 -21.80 -4.84 -20.62
CA ALA A 94 -22.35 -4.73 -21.94
C ALA A 94 -21.30 -4.81 -23.06
N THR A 95 -21.24 -3.82 -23.94
CA THR A 95 -20.34 -3.77 -25.08
C THR A 95 -19.02 -3.08 -24.78
N ALA A 96 -18.03 -3.24 -25.67
CA ALA A 96 -16.74 -2.55 -25.59
C ALA A 96 -16.91 -1.03 -25.60
N GLU A 97 -17.84 -0.49 -26.42
CA GLU A 97 -18.10 0.94 -26.53
C GLU A 97 -18.71 1.53 -25.26
N GLU A 98 -19.68 0.82 -24.67
CA GLU A 98 -20.32 1.27 -23.41
C GLU A 98 -19.33 1.24 -22.25
N SER A 99 -18.52 0.20 -22.15
CA SER A 99 -17.46 0.12 -21.16
C SER A 99 -16.36 1.15 -21.40
N ASN A 100 -15.99 1.46 -22.65
CA ASN A 100 -15.07 2.55 -22.98
C ASN A 100 -15.60 3.91 -22.49
N ALA A 101 -16.85 4.20 -22.75
CA ALA A 101 -17.48 5.45 -22.27
C ALA A 101 -17.44 5.54 -20.74
N ARG A 102 -17.70 4.44 -20.02
CA ARG A 102 -17.60 4.36 -18.57
C ARG A 102 -16.17 4.59 -18.08
N TYR A 103 -15.17 4.00 -18.73
CA TYR A 103 -13.77 4.18 -18.36
C TYR A 103 -13.32 5.63 -18.54
N LYS A 104 -13.68 6.27 -19.64
CA LYS A 104 -13.40 7.70 -19.86
C LYS A 104 -14.03 8.56 -18.77
N TYR A 105 -15.26 8.25 -18.37
CA TYR A 105 -15.93 8.93 -17.27
C TYR A 105 -15.17 8.74 -15.94
N LEU A 106 -14.78 7.51 -15.59
CA LEU A 106 -14.04 7.22 -14.34
C LEU A 106 -12.70 7.96 -14.30
N LEU A 107 -11.96 7.97 -15.41
CA LEU A 107 -10.70 8.72 -15.52
C LEU A 107 -10.92 10.22 -15.34
N ALA A 108 -11.98 10.78 -15.92
CA ALA A 108 -12.35 12.19 -15.73
C ALA A 108 -12.74 12.52 -14.28
N GLN A 109 -13.22 11.55 -13.51
CA GLN A 109 -13.52 11.69 -12.07
C GLN A 109 -12.30 11.48 -11.16
N GLY A 110 -11.10 11.30 -11.72
CA GLY A 110 -9.85 11.19 -10.94
C GLY A 110 -9.43 9.75 -10.62
N THR A 111 -10.06 8.73 -11.18
CA THR A 111 -9.54 7.37 -11.14
C THR A 111 -8.20 7.32 -11.88
N THR A 112 -7.18 6.73 -11.28
CA THR A 112 -5.82 6.72 -11.82
C THR A 112 -5.40 5.38 -12.40
N GLY A 113 -6.27 4.38 -12.37
CA GLY A 113 -6.06 3.07 -12.97
C GLY A 113 -7.37 2.36 -13.21
N LEU A 114 -7.39 1.48 -14.20
CA LEU A 114 -8.54 0.68 -14.56
C LEU A 114 -8.21 -0.79 -14.47
N SER A 115 -9.18 -1.62 -14.08
CA SER A 115 -9.15 -3.07 -14.21
C SER A 115 -10.40 -3.50 -14.96
N VAL A 116 -10.21 -4.27 -16.03
CA VAL A 116 -11.32 -4.72 -16.88
C VAL A 116 -12.03 -5.91 -16.22
N ALA A 117 -13.33 -5.80 -16.05
CA ALA A 117 -14.20 -6.93 -15.76
C ALA A 117 -14.72 -7.50 -17.07
N PHE A 118 -14.22 -8.66 -17.48
CA PHE A 118 -14.76 -9.41 -18.61
C PHE A 118 -16.00 -10.20 -18.19
N ASP A 119 -16.95 -10.38 -19.11
CA ASP A 119 -18.09 -11.23 -18.86
C ASP A 119 -17.72 -12.71 -18.78
N LEU A 120 -18.66 -13.55 -18.35
CA LEU A 120 -18.39 -14.97 -18.17
C LEU A 120 -18.03 -15.69 -19.49
N PRO A 121 -18.72 -15.47 -20.63
CA PRO A 121 -18.34 -16.08 -21.89
C PRO A 121 -16.88 -15.75 -22.28
N THR A 122 -16.49 -14.48 -22.23
CA THR A 122 -15.10 -14.07 -22.51
C THR A 122 -14.09 -14.76 -21.59
N GLN A 123 -14.39 -14.89 -20.29
CA GLN A 123 -13.48 -15.53 -19.33
C GLN A 123 -13.28 -17.02 -19.59
N ILE A 124 -14.27 -17.72 -20.10
CA ILE A 124 -14.20 -19.16 -20.37
C ILE A 124 -13.88 -19.49 -21.84
N GLY A 125 -13.69 -18.45 -22.67
CA GLY A 125 -13.28 -18.61 -24.06
C GLY A 125 -14.41 -18.96 -25.04
N LEU A 126 -15.61 -18.44 -24.78
CA LEU A 126 -16.76 -18.52 -25.67
C LEU A 126 -16.99 -17.18 -26.35
N ASP A 127 -17.32 -17.19 -27.61
CA ASP A 127 -17.78 -16.03 -28.34
C ASP A 127 -19.25 -15.71 -27.97
N SER A 128 -19.66 -14.46 -28.14
CA SER A 128 -20.98 -13.97 -27.72
C SER A 128 -22.15 -14.65 -28.47
N ASP A 129 -21.91 -15.24 -29.64
CA ASP A 129 -22.91 -15.96 -30.44
C ASP A 129 -22.99 -17.45 -30.09
N ASP A 130 -22.09 -17.97 -29.23
CA ASP A 130 -22.17 -19.35 -28.79
C ASP A 130 -23.48 -19.62 -28.01
N PRO A 131 -24.18 -20.73 -28.34
CA PRO A 131 -25.43 -21.08 -27.62
C PRO A 131 -25.28 -21.17 -26.09
N LEU A 132 -24.09 -21.53 -25.58
CA LEU A 132 -23.80 -21.62 -24.16
C LEU A 132 -23.60 -20.24 -23.51
N ALA A 133 -23.28 -19.21 -24.29
CA ALA A 133 -23.12 -17.85 -23.81
C ALA A 133 -24.46 -17.13 -23.55
N ARG A 134 -25.58 -17.72 -24.00
CA ARG A 134 -26.90 -17.10 -23.97
C ARG A 134 -27.30 -16.66 -22.57
N GLY A 135 -27.57 -15.38 -22.41
CA GLY A 135 -28.04 -14.77 -21.15
C GLY A 135 -26.91 -14.34 -20.20
N GLU A 136 -25.64 -14.57 -20.56
CA GLU A 136 -24.48 -14.13 -19.78
C GLU A 136 -23.62 -13.07 -20.51
N VAL A 137 -23.85 -12.85 -21.80
CA VAL A 137 -23.12 -11.88 -22.62
C VAL A 137 -23.32 -10.46 -22.09
N GLY A 138 -22.22 -9.79 -21.73
CA GLY A 138 -22.23 -8.41 -21.24
C GLY A 138 -22.89 -8.18 -19.88
N LYS A 139 -23.31 -9.22 -19.18
CA LYS A 139 -24.14 -9.12 -17.96
C LYS A 139 -23.32 -8.74 -16.71
N VAL A 140 -22.18 -9.37 -16.48
CA VAL A 140 -21.34 -9.17 -15.28
C VAL A 140 -19.93 -8.76 -15.70
N GLY A 141 -19.78 -8.17 -16.85
CA GLY A 141 -18.52 -7.74 -17.43
C GLY A 141 -18.71 -7.34 -18.88
N VAL A 142 -17.68 -6.86 -19.52
CA VAL A 142 -17.69 -6.51 -20.93
C VAL A 142 -17.47 -7.75 -21.80
N ALA A 143 -18.28 -7.91 -22.84
CA ALA A 143 -18.11 -8.95 -23.85
C ALA A 143 -16.99 -8.56 -24.82
N ILE A 144 -16.04 -9.46 -25.02
CA ILE A 144 -14.90 -9.30 -25.92
C ILE A 144 -14.74 -10.59 -26.70
N ASP A 145 -15.05 -10.55 -27.99
CA ASP A 145 -14.96 -11.69 -28.89
C ASP A 145 -13.73 -11.60 -29.82
N SER A 146 -13.17 -10.39 -29.94
CA SER A 146 -12.11 -10.15 -30.93
C SER A 146 -11.10 -9.09 -30.46
N LEU A 147 -9.96 -9.01 -31.14
CA LEU A 147 -9.00 -7.93 -30.98
C LEU A 147 -9.62 -6.55 -31.29
N GLU A 148 -10.57 -6.52 -32.23
CA GLU A 148 -11.28 -5.29 -32.61
C GLU A 148 -12.07 -4.73 -31.41
N ASP A 149 -12.72 -5.58 -30.62
CA ASP A 149 -13.43 -5.17 -29.41
C ASP A 149 -12.48 -4.64 -28.34
N MET A 150 -11.31 -5.26 -28.17
CA MET A 150 -10.25 -4.73 -27.30
C MET A 150 -9.75 -3.36 -27.75
N LEU A 151 -9.60 -3.14 -29.06
CA LEU A 151 -9.21 -1.83 -29.58
C LEU A 151 -10.28 -0.78 -29.31
N ARG A 152 -11.57 -1.11 -29.47
CA ARG A 152 -12.70 -0.24 -29.14
C ARG A 152 -12.78 0.05 -27.65
N LEU A 153 -12.57 -0.98 -26.80
CA LEU A 153 -12.60 -0.85 -25.36
C LEU A 153 -11.59 0.19 -24.86
N PHE A 154 -10.42 0.27 -25.47
CA PHE A 154 -9.34 1.19 -25.06
C PHE A 154 -9.18 2.40 -26.00
N ASP A 155 -10.12 2.61 -26.91
CA ASP A 155 -10.06 3.76 -27.82
C ASP A 155 -9.99 5.08 -27.05
N GLY A 156 -8.99 5.92 -27.37
CA GLY A 156 -8.77 7.22 -26.72
C GLY A 156 -8.39 7.16 -25.25
N ILE A 157 -8.00 6.00 -24.71
CA ILE A 157 -7.47 5.84 -23.35
C ILE A 157 -5.96 5.66 -23.42
N ASP A 158 -5.21 6.49 -22.67
CA ASP A 158 -3.76 6.33 -22.56
C ASP A 158 -3.43 5.04 -21.82
N ARG A 159 -2.78 4.10 -22.53
CA ARG A 159 -2.39 2.80 -21.98
C ARG A 159 -1.44 2.86 -20.79
N LYS A 160 -0.75 3.97 -20.59
CA LYS A 160 0.06 4.22 -19.38
C LYS A 160 -0.78 4.41 -18.12
N SER A 161 -2.06 4.74 -18.29
CA SER A 161 -3.04 4.87 -17.20
C SER A 161 -3.76 3.55 -16.89
N VAL A 162 -3.53 2.52 -17.71
CA VAL A 162 -4.16 1.19 -17.61
C VAL A 162 -3.06 0.16 -17.39
N VAL A 163 -2.76 -0.12 -16.14
CA VAL A 163 -1.88 -1.23 -15.74
C VAL A 163 -2.60 -2.06 -14.70
#